data_25a25357d1deb84f83103222ff73a214
#
_entry.id   25a25357d1deb84f83103222ff73a214
#
_cell.length_a   1.000
_cell.length_b   1.000
_cell.length_c   1.000
_cell.angle_alpha   90.00
_cell.angle_beta   90.00
_cell.angle_gamma   90.00
#
_symmetry.space_group_name_H-M   'P 1'
#
loop_
_entity.id
_entity.type
_entity.pdbx_description
1 polymer ?
#
loop_
_entity_poly.entity_id
_entity_poly.type
_entity_poly.pdbx_seq_one_letter_code
_entity_poly.pdbx_strand_id
1 'polypeptide(L)'
;MRIAVPFVLASLVACAPTQNPGSPIPEAQTVRVSGGGGSGGSIAVRSSGPDQRADTIWTPLPQVWTHMPAVYTALEIPISDVDPKVYAIGTTGFKTYRRLGKTTLSKLLDCGRTQVGQNADSYEIHLSVMSTLRSIGENNMGTAVVTTVQAMAKPIQFPGEYFPCRSKGELERQMALSLKARAAP
;
A
#
# COMPACT_ATOMS: atom_id res chain seq x y z
N MET A 1 -53.05 -34.25 52.16
CA MET A 1 -52.04 -33.19 52.43
C MET A 1 -51.02 -33.23 51.33
N ARG A 2 -51.14 -32.36 50.28
CA ARG A 2 -50.30 -32.33 49.09
C ARG A 2 -49.42 -31.09 49.16
N ILE A 3 -48.11 -31.30 49.26
CA ILE A 3 -47.12 -30.25 49.33
C ILE A 3 -46.69 -29.95 47.89
N ALA A 4 -46.98 -28.76 47.41
CA ALA A 4 -46.51 -28.24 46.11
C ALA A 4 -45.14 -27.55 46.30
N VAL A 5 -44.13 -27.99 45.59
CA VAL A 5 -42.78 -27.36 45.53
C VAL A 5 -42.75 -26.45 44.36
N PRO A 6 -42.45 -25.15 44.51
CA PRO A 6 -42.27 -24.27 43.38
C PRO A 6 -40.87 -24.42 42.78
N PHE A 7 -40.82 -24.65 41.48
CA PHE A 7 -39.60 -24.70 40.65
C PHE A 7 -39.20 -23.25 40.31
N VAL A 8 -38.08 -22.78 40.86
CA VAL A 8 -37.50 -21.50 40.53
C VAL A 8 -36.61 -21.71 39.31
N LEU A 9 -37.05 -21.18 38.14
CA LEU A 9 -36.20 -21.06 36.95
C LEU A 9 -35.24 -19.88 37.11
N ALA A 10 -33.96 -20.16 37.28
CA ALA A 10 -32.91 -19.19 37.22
C ALA A 10 -32.55 -18.88 35.74
N SER A 11 -32.93 -17.69 35.28
CA SER A 11 -32.57 -17.20 33.96
C SER A 11 -31.12 -16.74 33.98
N LEU A 12 -30.23 -17.47 33.33
CA LEU A 12 -28.86 -17.06 33.04
C LEU A 12 -28.87 -16.03 31.88
N VAL A 13 -28.69 -14.78 32.22
CA VAL A 13 -28.42 -13.70 31.22
C VAL A 13 -27.00 -13.87 30.76
N ALA A 14 -26.81 -14.46 29.59
CA ALA A 14 -25.53 -14.48 28.92
C ALA A 14 -25.23 -13.07 28.37
N CYS A 15 -24.29 -12.35 28.97
CA CYS A 15 -23.69 -11.17 28.38
C CYS A 15 -22.87 -11.58 27.15
N ALA A 16 -23.42 -11.42 25.95
CA ALA A 16 -22.67 -11.47 24.73
C ALA A 16 -21.83 -10.19 24.64
N PRO A 17 -20.48 -10.28 24.35
CA PRO A 17 -19.70 -9.10 24.08
C PRO A 17 -20.19 -8.49 22.77
N THR A 18 -20.59 -7.24 22.83
CA THR A 18 -20.91 -6.40 21.66
C THR A 18 -19.61 -6.27 20.85
N GLN A 19 -19.49 -7.00 19.76
CA GLN A 19 -18.46 -6.74 18.77
C GLN A 19 -18.81 -5.41 18.10
N ASN A 20 -18.00 -4.40 18.41
CA ASN A 20 -17.97 -3.17 17.65
C ASN A 20 -17.70 -3.53 16.18
N PRO A 21 -18.45 -3.01 15.19
CA PRO A 21 -18.08 -3.12 13.81
C PRO A 21 -16.91 -2.14 13.58
N GLY A 22 -15.77 -2.51 14.16
CA GLY A 22 -14.52 -1.78 14.01
C GLY A 22 -13.91 -2.12 12.67
N SER A 23 -13.41 -1.10 12.04
CA SER A 23 -12.38 -0.99 11.00
C SER A 23 -11.98 -2.29 10.29
N PRO A 24 -12.06 -2.34 8.97
CA PRO A 24 -11.57 -3.49 8.21
C PRO A 24 -10.10 -3.71 8.54
N ILE A 25 -9.80 -4.85 9.11
CA ILE A 25 -8.42 -5.33 9.27
C ILE A 25 -7.83 -5.37 7.86
N PRO A 26 -6.70 -4.69 7.58
CA PRO A 26 -6.09 -4.75 6.27
C PRO A 26 -5.69 -6.21 6.01
N GLU A 27 -6.35 -6.80 5.03
CA GLU A 27 -6.06 -8.16 4.57
C GLU A 27 -4.62 -8.18 4.03
N ALA A 28 -3.79 -9.06 4.57
CA ALA A 28 -2.40 -9.21 4.16
C ALA A 28 -2.36 -9.68 2.70
N GLN A 29 -2.06 -8.77 1.77
CA GLN A 29 -1.87 -9.13 0.38
C GLN A 29 -0.55 -9.86 0.22
N THR A 30 -0.62 -11.12 -0.20
CA THR A 30 0.55 -11.92 -0.56
C THR A 30 0.98 -11.53 -1.96
N VAL A 31 2.03 -10.72 -2.08
CA VAL A 31 2.64 -10.42 -3.38
C VAL A 31 3.63 -11.53 -3.70
N ARG A 32 3.38 -12.30 -4.76
CA ARG A 32 4.35 -13.25 -5.31
C ARG A 32 5.38 -12.46 -6.12
N VAL A 33 6.57 -12.33 -5.59
CA VAL A 33 7.71 -11.81 -6.35
C VAL A 33 8.29 -12.96 -7.17
N SER A 34 7.96 -13.01 -8.47
CA SER A 34 8.62 -13.91 -9.42
C SER A 34 9.96 -13.30 -9.82
N GLY A 35 10.99 -13.55 -9.02
CA GLY A 35 12.37 -13.31 -9.42
C GLY A 35 12.78 -14.40 -10.39
N GLY A 36 13.21 -14.07 -11.60
CA GLY A 36 13.77 -15.03 -12.55
C GLY A 36 15.02 -15.69 -11.99
N GLY A 37 14.95 -17.00 -11.76
CA GLY A 37 16.07 -17.86 -11.34
C GLY A 37 15.91 -18.46 -9.95
N GLY A 38 15.23 -19.61 -9.88
CA GLY A 38 15.38 -20.62 -8.84
C GLY A 38 14.85 -20.31 -7.45
N SER A 39 13.81 -21.02 -7.05
CA SER A 39 13.12 -21.02 -5.74
C SER A 39 12.17 -19.85 -5.51
N GLY A 40 10.92 -20.06 -5.90
CA GLY A 40 9.81 -19.14 -5.58
C GLY A 40 9.51 -19.11 -4.08
N GLY A 41 10.11 -18.18 -3.38
CA GLY A 41 9.72 -17.84 -2.02
C GLY A 41 8.59 -16.83 -2.06
N SER A 42 7.41 -17.19 -1.60
CA SER A 42 6.34 -16.23 -1.35
C SER A 42 6.68 -15.46 -0.07
N ILE A 43 7.03 -14.19 -0.22
CA ILE A 43 7.24 -13.31 0.93
C ILE A 43 5.90 -12.67 1.25
N ALA A 44 5.30 -13.06 2.37
CA ALA A 44 4.16 -12.34 2.93
C ALA A 44 4.68 -11.05 3.54
N VAL A 45 4.66 -9.97 2.76
CA VAL A 45 4.94 -8.64 3.31
C VAL A 45 3.69 -8.18 4.06
N ARG A 46 3.69 -8.34 5.37
CA ARG A 46 2.74 -7.60 6.19
C ARG A 46 3.16 -6.14 6.10
N SER A 47 2.45 -5.36 5.34
CA SER A 47 2.53 -3.91 5.44
C SER A 47 1.89 -3.51 6.77
N SER A 48 2.63 -3.66 7.85
CA SER A 48 2.31 -3.07 9.14
C SER A 48 2.77 -1.62 9.15
N GLY A 49 2.39 -0.89 8.13
CA GLY A 49 2.58 0.55 8.08
C GLY A 49 1.22 1.23 8.12
N PRO A 50 1.10 2.39 8.76
CA PRO A 50 -0.17 3.11 8.92
C PRO A 50 -0.77 3.63 7.64
N ASP A 51 -0.26 3.33 6.46
CA ASP A 51 -0.47 4.24 5.35
C ASP A 51 -0.77 3.58 4.02
N GLN A 52 -1.88 2.86 3.94
CA GLN A 52 -2.66 2.92 2.71
C GLN A 52 -3.36 4.29 2.71
N ARG A 53 -2.67 5.32 2.29
CA ARG A 53 -3.24 6.65 2.21
C ARG A 53 -4.16 6.72 1.00
N ALA A 54 -5.46 6.77 1.25
CA ALA A 54 -6.42 7.11 0.23
C ALA A 54 -6.47 8.63 0.10
N ASP A 55 -6.04 9.15 -1.03
CA ASP A 55 -6.20 10.55 -1.38
C ASP A 55 -7.47 10.75 -2.20
N THR A 56 -8.27 11.76 -1.85
CA THR A 56 -9.48 12.11 -2.58
C THR A 56 -9.20 13.22 -3.59
N ILE A 57 -9.71 13.03 -4.81
CA ILE A 57 -9.68 14.00 -5.90
C ILE A 57 -11.12 14.25 -6.34
N TRP A 58 -11.57 15.49 -6.29
CA TRP A 58 -12.92 15.89 -6.68
C TRP A 58 -13.04 16.05 -8.20
N THR A 59 -12.76 14.95 -8.90
CA THR A 59 -12.85 14.82 -10.35
C THR A 59 -13.34 13.41 -10.64
N PRO A 60 -14.22 13.19 -11.63
CA PRO A 60 -14.72 11.87 -12.01
C PRO A 60 -13.59 10.90 -12.38
N LEU A 61 -13.72 9.64 -11.97
CA LEU A 61 -12.70 8.61 -12.11
C LEU A 61 -12.15 8.45 -13.55
N PRO A 62 -12.97 8.46 -14.64
CA PRO A 62 -12.42 8.32 -15.98
C PRO A 62 -11.45 9.46 -16.36
N GLN A 63 -11.68 10.67 -15.87
CA GLN A 63 -10.77 11.80 -16.11
C GLN A 63 -9.48 11.65 -15.32
N VAL A 64 -9.57 11.29 -14.03
CA VAL A 64 -8.40 11.05 -13.18
C VAL A 64 -7.54 9.92 -13.76
N TRP A 65 -8.18 8.84 -14.24
CA TRP A 65 -7.49 7.70 -14.83
C TRP A 65 -6.59 8.06 -16.00
N THR A 66 -7.02 8.95 -16.88
CA THR A 66 -6.23 9.38 -18.05
C THR A 66 -4.90 10.05 -17.67
N HIS A 67 -4.81 10.62 -16.46
CA HIS A 67 -3.60 11.28 -15.98
C HIS A 67 -2.61 10.35 -15.26
N MET A 68 -3.03 9.14 -14.87
CA MET A 68 -2.19 8.22 -14.11
C MET A 68 -0.87 7.88 -14.81
N PRO A 69 -0.82 7.53 -16.11
CA PRO A 69 0.45 7.23 -16.76
C PRO A 69 1.44 8.40 -16.72
N ALA A 70 0.94 9.63 -16.87
CA ALA A 70 1.76 10.83 -16.84
C ALA A 70 2.36 11.10 -15.44
N VAL A 71 1.65 10.70 -14.36
CA VAL A 71 2.17 10.79 -12.98
C VAL A 71 3.33 9.81 -12.78
N TYR A 72 3.18 8.57 -13.21
CA TYR A 72 4.23 7.55 -13.14
C TYR A 72 5.47 7.98 -13.91
N THR A 73 5.29 8.46 -15.15
CA THR A 73 6.39 8.96 -16.00
C THR A 73 7.11 10.15 -15.35
N ALA A 74 6.38 11.09 -14.77
CA ALA A 74 6.96 12.27 -14.11
C ALA A 74 7.81 11.93 -12.87
N LEU A 75 7.54 10.80 -12.23
CA LEU A 75 8.28 10.30 -11.08
C LEU A 75 9.33 9.23 -11.47
N GLU A 76 9.51 8.98 -12.77
CA GLU A 76 10.43 7.96 -13.31
C GLU A 76 10.12 6.55 -12.80
N ILE A 77 8.83 6.24 -12.57
CA ILE A 77 8.36 4.92 -12.19
C ILE A 77 7.95 4.18 -13.46
N PRO A 78 8.55 3.02 -13.78
CA PRO A 78 8.13 2.22 -14.92
C PRO A 78 6.72 1.68 -14.70
N ILE A 79 5.97 1.53 -15.78
CA ILE A 79 4.65 0.91 -15.76
C ILE A 79 4.78 -0.46 -16.41
N SER A 80 4.52 -1.52 -15.67
CA SER A 80 4.50 -2.91 -16.17
C SER A 80 3.12 -3.51 -16.16
N ASP A 81 2.24 -3.01 -15.30
CA ASP A 81 0.92 -3.58 -15.05
C ASP A 81 -0.15 -2.51 -15.18
N VAL A 82 -1.15 -2.77 -16.04
CA VAL A 82 -2.30 -1.90 -16.25
C VAL A 82 -3.54 -2.75 -16.38
N ASP A 83 -4.50 -2.58 -15.48
CA ASP A 83 -5.82 -3.19 -15.58
C ASP A 83 -6.91 -2.11 -15.58
N PRO A 84 -7.44 -1.75 -16.77
CA PRO A 84 -8.49 -0.74 -16.89
C PRO A 84 -9.83 -1.16 -16.30
N LYS A 85 -10.09 -2.47 -16.12
CA LYS A 85 -11.36 -2.98 -15.60
C LYS A 85 -11.54 -2.68 -14.13
N VAL A 86 -10.42 -2.69 -13.37
CA VAL A 86 -10.40 -2.40 -11.94
C VAL A 86 -9.69 -1.08 -11.64
N TYR A 87 -9.32 -0.32 -12.67
CA TYR A 87 -8.59 0.94 -12.59
C TYR A 87 -7.32 0.82 -11.72
N ALA A 88 -6.54 -0.21 -12.02
CA ALA A 88 -5.25 -0.46 -11.37
C ALA A 88 -4.11 -0.23 -12.36
N ILE A 89 -3.06 0.47 -11.91
CA ILE A 89 -1.87 0.77 -12.69
C ILE A 89 -0.63 0.77 -11.79
N GLY A 90 0.49 0.30 -12.31
CA GLY A 90 1.73 0.34 -11.57
C GLY A 90 2.82 -0.57 -12.10
N THR A 91 3.65 -1.00 -11.16
CA THR A 91 4.71 -1.97 -11.41
C THR A 91 4.85 -2.91 -10.21
N THR A 92 5.00 -4.19 -10.50
CA THR A 92 5.21 -5.23 -9.48
C THR A 92 6.65 -5.29 -8.97
N GLY A 93 7.58 -4.60 -9.64
CA GLY A 93 8.93 -4.44 -9.13
C GLY A 93 9.93 -3.97 -10.17
N PHE A 94 10.77 -3.03 -9.76
CA PHE A 94 11.93 -2.58 -10.52
C PHE A 94 13.08 -2.25 -9.56
N LYS A 95 14.28 -2.26 -10.09
CA LYS A 95 15.47 -1.93 -9.31
C LYS A 95 15.79 -0.45 -9.46
N THR A 96 16.10 0.17 -8.33
CA THR A 96 16.55 1.57 -8.29
C THR A 96 17.68 1.72 -7.27
N TYR A 97 18.43 2.81 -7.39
CA TYR A 97 19.59 3.08 -6.55
C TYR A 97 19.70 4.57 -6.25
N ARG A 98 19.88 4.90 -4.99
CA ARG A 98 20.03 6.27 -4.45
C ARG A 98 18.85 7.19 -4.65
N ARG A 99 18.20 7.18 -5.81
CA ARG A 99 17.15 8.14 -6.17
C ARG A 99 16.02 7.46 -6.94
N LEU A 100 14.84 8.06 -6.80
CA LEU A 100 13.71 7.85 -7.69
C LEU A 100 13.33 9.22 -8.23
N GLY A 101 13.51 9.43 -9.53
CA GLY A 101 13.42 10.73 -10.13
C GLY A 101 14.35 11.76 -9.45
N LYS A 102 13.78 12.84 -8.98
CA LYS A 102 14.54 13.92 -8.30
C LYS A 102 14.70 13.69 -6.80
N THR A 103 14.08 12.67 -6.22
CA THR A 103 14.02 12.45 -4.77
C THR A 103 14.99 11.34 -4.34
N THR A 104 15.75 11.55 -3.27
CA THR A 104 16.59 10.51 -2.66
C THR A 104 15.71 9.45 -2.01
N LEU A 105 16.12 8.18 -2.11
CA LEU A 105 15.33 7.05 -1.60
C LEU A 105 15.14 7.10 -0.09
N SER A 106 16.07 7.64 0.65
CA SER A 106 15.96 7.83 2.10
C SER A 106 14.85 8.80 2.53
N LYS A 107 14.38 9.67 1.64
CA LYS A 107 13.19 10.50 1.88
C LYS A 107 11.89 9.74 1.68
N LEU A 108 11.91 8.72 0.82
CA LEU A 108 10.74 7.92 0.45
C LEU A 108 10.58 6.69 1.34
N LEU A 109 11.72 6.08 1.71
CA LEU A 109 11.79 4.77 2.36
C LEU A 109 12.63 4.81 3.63
N ASP A 110 12.22 3.99 4.59
CA ASP A 110 13.03 3.63 5.75
C ASP A 110 13.48 2.16 5.61
N CYS A 111 14.74 1.96 5.28
CA CYS A 111 15.41 0.66 5.18
C CYS A 111 16.40 0.44 6.35
N GLY A 112 16.26 1.21 7.42
CA GLY A 112 17.23 1.21 8.49
C GLY A 112 18.49 2.01 8.16
N ARG A 113 19.46 1.93 9.06
CA ARG A 113 20.69 2.75 9.03
C ARG A 113 21.90 1.94 9.44
N THR A 114 23.02 2.21 8.78
CA THR A 114 24.36 1.76 9.21
C THR A 114 25.19 2.94 9.74
N GLN A 115 26.41 2.67 10.17
CA GLN A 115 27.36 3.72 10.60
C GLN A 115 27.69 4.71 9.47
N VAL A 116 27.61 4.29 8.21
CA VAL A 116 27.90 5.11 7.03
C VAL A 116 26.70 5.86 6.48
N GLY A 117 25.49 5.65 7.00
CA GLY A 117 24.30 6.41 6.57
C GLY A 117 23.03 5.57 6.41
N GLN A 118 22.08 6.14 5.67
CA GLN A 118 20.80 5.48 5.39
C GLN A 118 20.97 4.37 4.37
N ASN A 119 20.46 3.16 4.67
CA ASN A 119 20.56 2.02 3.78
C ASN A 119 19.84 2.24 2.46
N ALA A 120 18.73 2.99 2.46
CA ALA A 120 17.99 3.32 1.25
C ALA A 120 18.85 4.06 0.19
N ASP A 121 19.86 4.83 0.61
CA ASP A 121 20.72 5.60 -0.31
C ASP A 121 22.00 4.84 -0.74
N SER A 122 22.29 3.70 -0.09
CA SER A 122 23.54 2.95 -0.33
C SER A 122 23.32 1.51 -0.80
N TYR A 123 22.09 1.02 -0.78
CA TYR A 123 21.72 -0.34 -1.16
C TYR A 123 20.92 -0.34 -2.47
N GLU A 124 20.91 -1.48 -3.17
CA GLU A 124 19.98 -1.71 -4.28
C GLU A 124 18.56 -1.85 -3.69
N ILE A 125 17.63 -1.07 -4.20
CA ILE A 125 16.24 -1.12 -3.79
C ILE A 125 15.41 -1.76 -4.90
N HIS A 126 14.69 -2.82 -4.55
CA HIS A 126 13.63 -3.40 -5.36
C HIS A 126 12.32 -2.77 -4.93
N LEU A 127 11.72 -1.97 -5.79
CA LEU A 127 10.55 -1.14 -5.50
C LEU A 127 9.35 -1.58 -6.32
N SER A 128 8.21 -1.77 -5.66
CA SER A 128 6.89 -1.99 -6.26
C SER A 128 5.99 -0.82 -5.92
N VAL A 129 5.26 -0.32 -6.91
CA VAL A 129 4.32 0.79 -6.75
C VAL A 129 3.04 0.48 -7.52
N MET A 130 1.93 0.34 -6.81
CA MET A 130 0.62 0.06 -7.40
C MET A 130 -0.40 1.09 -6.94
N SER A 131 -1.16 1.63 -7.88
CA SER A 131 -2.26 2.56 -7.60
C SER A 131 -3.58 1.96 -8.07
N THR A 132 -4.60 2.06 -7.22
CA THR A 132 -5.98 1.69 -7.53
C THR A 132 -6.89 2.89 -7.35
N LEU A 133 -7.84 3.07 -8.26
CA LEU A 133 -8.78 4.18 -8.24
C LEU A 133 -10.19 3.65 -8.03
N ARG A 134 -10.99 4.38 -7.23
CA ARG A 134 -12.40 4.06 -6.99
C ARG A 134 -13.24 5.34 -7.05
N SER A 135 -14.40 5.26 -7.67
CA SER A 135 -15.37 6.36 -7.61
C SER A 135 -15.90 6.54 -6.19
N ILE A 136 -16.05 7.79 -5.76
CA ILE A 136 -16.63 8.17 -4.47
C ILE A 136 -17.59 9.34 -4.63
N GLY A 137 -18.41 9.53 -3.60
CA GLY A 137 -19.42 10.60 -3.55
C GLY A 137 -20.69 10.27 -4.33
N GLU A 138 -21.70 11.10 -4.13
CA GLU A 138 -22.93 11.00 -4.89
C GLU A 138 -22.66 11.26 -6.38
N ASN A 139 -23.28 10.50 -7.24
CA ASN A 139 -23.11 10.57 -8.72
C ASN A 139 -21.67 10.38 -9.21
N ASN A 140 -20.78 9.72 -8.42
CA ASN A 140 -19.38 9.46 -8.80
C ASN A 140 -18.58 10.75 -9.10
N MET A 141 -18.85 11.83 -8.41
CA MET A 141 -18.23 13.15 -8.61
C MET A 141 -16.76 13.20 -8.13
N GLY A 142 -16.32 12.23 -7.37
CA GLY A 142 -14.95 12.16 -6.85
C GLY A 142 -14.28 10.81 -7.10
N THR A 143 -12.97 10.79 -6.92
CA THR A 143 -12.12 9.61 -7.04
C THR A 143 -11.27 9.46 -5.79
N ALA A 144 -11.34 8.29 -5.17
CA ALA A 144 -10.34 7.87 -4.18
C ALA A 144 -9.19 7.16 -4.89
N VAL A 145 -7.98 7.59 -4.62
CA VAL A 145 -6.75 6.99 -5.16
C VAL A 145 -5.98 6.37 -4.00
N VAL A 146 -5.77 5.08 -4.07
CA VAL A 146 -4.96 4.33 -3.10
C VAL A 146 -3.68 3.91 -3.78
N THR A 147 -2.54 4.41 -3.30
CA THR A 147 -1.23 3.99 -3.77
C THR A 147 -0.55 3.15 -2.71
N THR A 148 -0.12 1.96 -3.09
CA THR A 148 0.64 1.04 -2.25
C THR A 148 2.09 1.02 -2.73
N VAL A 149 3.02 1.28 -1.81
CA VAL A 149 4.47 1.24 -2.05
C VAL A 149 5.07 0.12 -1.22
N GLN A 150 5.78 -0.78 -1.87
CA GLN A 150 6.52 -1.86 -1.22
C GLN A 150 7.97 -1.80 -1.68
N ALA A 151 8.90 -1.98 -0.76
CA ALA A 151 10.32 -1.92 -1.08
C ALA A 151 11.12 -2.95 -0.30
N MET A 152 12.14 -3.48 -0.96
CA MET A 152 13.13 -4.37 -0.37
C MET A 152 14.52 -3.85 -0.69
N ALA A 153 15.40 -3.86 0.29
CA ALA A 153 16.79 -3.41 0.16
C ALA A 153 17.75 -4.60 0.15
N LYS A 154 18.78 -4.51 -0.67
CA LYS A 154 19.88 -5.49 -0.71
C LYS A 154 21.22 -4.77 -0.69
N PRO A 155 22.18 -5.18 0.19
CA PRO A 155 23.53 -4.65 0.16
C PRO A 155 24.20 -4.93 -1.20
N ILE A 156 24.93 -3.95 -1.72
CA ILE A 156 25.68 -4.11 -2.98
C ILE A 156 27.12 -4.55 -2.72
N GLN A 157 27.70 -4.10 -1.62
CA GLN A 157 29.13 -4.26 -1.33
C GLN A 157 29.51 -5.62 -0.74
N PHE A 158 28.54 -6.38 -0.24
CA PHE A 158 28.77 -7.71 0.37
C PHE A 158 27.55 -8.62 0.11
N PRO A 159 27.76 -9.95 0.13
CA PRO A 159 26.68 -10.90 -0.02
C PRO A 159 25.62 -10.68 1.07
N GLY A 160 24.35 -10.58 0.67
CA GLY A 160 23.24 -10.40 1.60
C GLY A 160 21.93 -10.70 0.93
N GLU A 161 20.94 -10.97 1.73
CA GLU A 161 19.55 -11.17 1.28
C GLU A 161 18.81 -9.84 1.22
N TYR A 162 17.68 -9.86 0.52
CA TYR A 162 16.74 -8.74 0.54
C TYR A 162 16.03 -8.66 1.89
N PHE A 163 15.92 -7.47 2.44
CA PHE A 163 15.12 -7.20 3.63
C PHE A 163 14.11 -6.07 3.37
N PRO A 164 12.96 -6.08 4.06
CA PRO A 164 11.89 -5.12 3.78
C PRO A 164 12.25 -3.72 4.27
N CYS A 165 11.85 -2.73 3.46
CA CYS A 165 11.84 -1.31 3.83
C CYS A 165 10.40 -0.88 4.12
N ARG A 166 10.24 0.16 4.95
CA ARG A 166 8.95 0.81 5.20
C ARG A 166 8.81 2.03 4.31
N SER A 167 7.64 2.24 3.70
CA SER A 167 7.33 3.53 3.07
C SER A 167 7.20 4.63 4.14
N LYS A 168 7.65 5.83 3.80
CA LYS A 168 7.45 7.04 4.62
C LYS A 168 6.19 7.82 4.21
N GLY A 169 5.42 7.30 3.24
CA GLY A 169 4.22 7.96 2.71
C GLY A 169 4.52 9.17 1.80
N GLU A 170 5.79 9.49 1.58
CA GLU A 170 6.19 10.65 0.80
C GLU A 170 6.00 10.43 -0.71
N LEU A 171 6.26 9.21 -1.21
CA LEU A 171 6.03 8.87 -2.61
C LEU A 171 4.54 8.92 -2.93
N GLU A 172 3.71 8.31 -2.09
CA GLU A 172 2.25 8.32 -2.19
C GLU A 172 1.72 9.77 -2.20
N ARG A 173 2.26 10.61 -1.31
CA ARG A 173 1.91 12.03 -1.26
C ARG A 173 2.31 12.77 -2.54
N GLN A 174 3.50 12.53 -3.09
CA GLN A 174 3.96 13.16 -4.34
C GLN A 174 3.09 12.74 -5.53
N MET A 175 2.71 11.46 -5.60
CA MET A 175 1.81 10.94 -6.62
C MET A 175 0.43 11.62 -6.53
N ALA A 176 -0.15 11.69 -5.34
CA ALA A 176 -1.43 12.34 -5.12
C ALA A 176 -1.42 13.83 -5.47
N LEU A 177 -0.36 14.57 -5.10
CA LEU A 177 -0.20 15.98 -5.45
C LEU A 177 -0.05 16.19 -6.95
N SER A 178 0.78 15.37 -7.60
CA SER A 178 0.97 15.42 -9.06
C SER A 178 -0.35 15.14 -9.80
N LEU A 179 -1.13 14.18 -9.31
CA LEU A 179 -2.41 13.82 -9.89
C LEU A 179 -3.46 14.94 -9.67
N LYS A 180 -3.54 15.52 -8.47
CA LYS A 180 -4.40 16.67 -8.17
C LYS A 180 -4.11 17.86 -9.08
N ALA A 181 -2.83 18.16 -9.30
CA ALA A 181 -2.41 19.26 -10.16
C ALA A 181 -2.76 19.04 -11.64
N ARG A 182 -2.83 17.79 -12.11
CA ARG A 182 -3.19 17.45 -13.49
C ARG A 182 -4.70 17.30 -13.72
N ALA A 183 -5.42 16.87 -12.69
CA ALA A 183 -6.86 16.66 -12.73
C ALA A 183 -7.66 17.91 -12.31
N ALA A 184 -6.97 18.99 -11.94
CA ALA A 184 -7.63 20.29 -11.70
C ALA A 184 -8.21 20.82 -13.02
N PRO A 185 -9.45 21.38 -13.00
CA PRO A 185 -10.12 21.95 -14.17
C PRO A 185 -9.37 23.17 -14.72
#